data_99dc3fcd989af0a0ecc1da583622645d
#
_entry.id   99dc3fcd989af0a0ecc1da583622645d
#
_cell.length_a   1.000
_cell.length_b   1.000
_cell.length_c   1.000
_cell.angle_alpha   90.00
_cell.angle_beta   90.00
_cell.angle_gamma   90.00
#
_symmetry.space_group_name_H-M   'P 1'
#
loop_
_entity.id
_entity.type
_entity.pdbx_description
1 polymer ?
#
loop_
_entity_poly.entity_id
_entity_poly.type
_entity_poly.pdbx_seq_one_letter_code
_entity_poly.pdbx_strand_id
1 'polypeptide(L)'
;NTTGYSRFLGTFIGAVCAIAAWEVADDNPYILALLGWIMAYWTAYVIVARGKGPMGRYIMLTYNLSALYAYSLSVKDEQDDEDEGGTRPLIAEITLHRVVAVLSGCIWGLIITRVVWPISARQKLKDGLSLIWLRMGLIWKRDPLAMFIDGEHPNYYMNLREEFELQKFLSTLEKMLDSAKSEFELKGPFPDKVYGRILKSTGRMLDAFHAMNVVILKDLVGKKGELELLKATTRERAQLCSRISHLFSVLASSMKLEYPLNDALPNTEHTRDRLLARIFAYRKDEAAANGTTDEDFGLLYAYALVTGQLSQEIKEVLREVENLFGVLDEELLKLQ
;
A
#
# COMPACT_ATOMS: atom_id res chain seq x y z
N ASN A 1 -4.62 8.54 -13.58
CA ASN A 1 -5.25 9.75 -14.15
C ASN A 1 -4.39 11.00 -14.01
N THR A 2 -3.71 11.20 -12.89
CA THR A 2 -2.81 12.36 -12.67
C THR A 2 -1.67 12.43 -13.67
N THR A 3 -1.12 11.29 -14.09
CA THR A 3 -0.02 11.23 -15.07
C THR A 3 -0.49 11.62 -16.47
N GLY A 4 -1.68 11.16 -16.91
CA GLY A 4 -2.27 11.53 -18.19
C GLY A 4 -2.59 13.02 -18.27
N TYR A 5 -3.19 13.57 -17.20
CA TYR A 5 -3.46 15.01 -17.10
C TYR A 5 -2.18 15.85 -17.11
N SER A 6 -1.16 15.45 -16.34
CA SER A 6 0.14 16.13 -16.30
C SER A 6 0.86 16.08 -17.66
N ARG A 7 0.70 14.96 -18.41
CA ARG A 7 1.24 14.81 -19.75
C ARG A 7 0.55 15.74 -20.74
N PHE A 8 -0.78 15.77 -20.74
CA PHE A 8 -1.55 16.66 -21.60
C PHE A 8 -1.23 18.14 -21.33
N LEU A 9 -1.35 18.56 -20.05
CA LEU A 9 -1.09 19.95 -19.65
C LEU A 9 0.36 20.36 -19.93
N GLY A 10 1.33 19.48 -19.67
CA GLY A 10 2.73 19.71 -19.96
C GLY A 10 3.00 19.86 -21.46
N THR A 11 2.40 19.02 -22.28
CA THR A 11 2.51 19.11 -23.75
C THR A 11 1.90 20.42 -24.25
N PHE A 12 0.73 20.81 -23.76
CA PHE A 12 0.06 22.04 -24.17
C PHE A 12 0.89 23.29 -23.82
N ILE A 13 1.38 23.38 -22.57
CA ILE A 13 2.22 24.50 -22.13
C ILE A 13 3.53 24.53 -22.93
N GLY A 14 4.18 23.38 -23.12
CA GLY A 14 5.40 23.27 -23.91
C GLY A 14 5.21 23.71 -25.37
N ALA A 15 4.06 23.38 -25.95
CA ALA A 15 3.65 23.79 -27.29
C ALA A 15 3.53 25.32 -27.45
N VAL A 16 2.78 25.94 -26.52
CA VAL A 16 2.60 27.40 -26.51
C VAL A 16 3.95 28.13 -26.33
N CYS A 17 4.79 27.64 -25.41
CA CYS A 17 6.12 28.19 -25.20
C CYS A 17 7.03 28.01 -26.43
N ALA A 18 6.92 26.89 -27.16
CA ALA A 18 7.71 26.67 -28.37
C ALA A 18 7.32 27.62 -29.51
N ILE A 19 6.01 27.85 -29.71
CA ILE A 19 5.51 28.82 -30.71
C ILE A 19 6.01 30.22 -30.32
N ALA A 20 5.83 30.63 -29.09
CA ALA A 20 6.26 31.96 -28.63
C ALA A 20 7.79 32.17 -28.77
N ALA A 21 8.57 31.14 -28.45
CA ALA A 21 10.03 31.20 -28.57
C ALA A 21 10.47 31.29 -30.05
N TRP A 22 9.79 30.60 -30.96
CA TRP A 22 10.08 30.64 -32.39
C TRP A 22 9.78 32.01 -32.97
N GLU A 23 8.63 32.60 -32.67
CA GLU A 23 8.25 33.95 -33.13
C GLU A 23 9.23 35.03 -32.62
N VAL A 24 9.76 34.90 -31.41
CA VAL A 24 10.75 35.82 -30.85
C VAL A 24 12.14 35.59 -31.41
N ALA A 25 12.49 34.34 -31.75
CA ALA A 25 13.83 34.01 -32.25
C ALA A 25 14.05 34.43 -33.72
N ASP A 26 12.99 34.52 -34.52
CA ASP A 26 13.03 34.87 -35.96
C ASP A 26 14.19 34.16 -36.70
N ASP A 27 14.20 32.83 -36.61
CA ASP A 27 15.21 31.91 -37.15
C ASP A 27 16.64 32.04 -36.60
N ASN A 28 16.88 32.90 -35.59
CA ASN A 28 18.19 33.10 -35.00
C ASN A 28 18.54 31.98 -34.00
N PRO A 29 19.57 31.13 -34.26
CA PRO A 29 19.91 30.00 -33.39
C PRO A 29 20.39 30.42 -32.00
N TYR A 30 21.04 31.57 -31.86
CA TYR A 30 21.56 32.05 -30.58
C TYR A 30 20.44 32.49 -29.64
N ILE A 31 19.40 33.14 -30.16
CA ILE A 31 18.21 33.55 -29.40
C ILE A 31 17.43 32.30 -28.97
N LEU A 32 17.26 31.33 -29.90
CA LEU A 32 16.58 30.07 -29.60
C LEU A 32 17.30 29.28 -28.50
N ALA A 33 18.63 29.25 -28.53
CA ALA A 33 19.44 28.60 -27.47
C ALA A 33 19.28 29.29 -26.10
N LEU A 34 19.27 30.63 -26.06
CA LEU A 34 19.05 31.42 -24.85
C LEU A 34 17.64 31.14 -24.24
N LEU A 35 16.62 31.16 -25.09
CA LEU A 35 15.24 30.84 -24.66
C LEU A 35 15.13 29.40 -24.18
N GLY A 36 15.81 28.47 -24.83
CA GLY A 36 15.91 27.08 -24.39
C GLY A 36 16.53 26.95 -23.02
N TRP A 37 17.58 27.72 -22.71
CA TRP A 37 18.20 27.74 -21.39
C TRP A 37 17.24 28.28 -20.31
N ILE A 38 16.51 29.35 -20.58
CA ILE A 38 15.49 29.91 -19.67
C ILE A 38 14.39 28.90 -19.42
N MET A 39 13.92 28.20 -20.46
CA MET A 39 12.91 27.16 -20.33
C MET A 39 13.41 25.96 -19.51
N ALA A 40 14.68 25.56 -19.68
CA ALA A 40 15.29 24.49 -18.87
C ALA A 40 15.32 24.87 -17.38
N TYR A 41 15.73 26.11 -17.07
CA TYR A 41 15.74 26.61 -15.70
C TYR A 41 14.34 26.63 -15.06
N TRP A 42 13.35 27.16 -15.80
CA TRP A 42 11.96 27.19 -15.33
C TRP A 42 11.37 25.81 -15.11
N THR A 43 11.58 24.88 -16.05
CA THR A 43 11.10 23.49 -15.92
C THR A 43 11.80 22.75 -14.77
N ALA A 44 13.12 22.97 -14.56
CA ALA A 44 13.83 22.44 -13.40
C ALA A 44 13.22 22.95 -12.08
N TYR A 45 12.89 24.23 -12.00
CA TYR A 45 12.18 24.78 -10.85
C TYR A 45 10.81 24.09 -10.61
N VAL A 46 10.02 23.87 -11.67
CA VAL A 46 8.72 23.17 -11.57
C VAL A 46 8.89 21.73 -11.08
N ILE A 47 9.95 21.04 -11.52
CA ILE A 47 10.24 19.66 -11.10
C ILE A 47 10.66 19.60 -9.63
N VAL A 48 11.63 20.43 -9.23
CA VAL A 48 12.27 20.34 -7.91
C VAL A 48 11.45 21.06 -6.85
N ALA A 49 11.11 22.35 -7.07
CA ALA A 49 10.46 23.16 -6.04
C ALA A 49 8.96 22.85 -5.90
N ARG A 50 8.26 22.54 -6.99
CA ARG A 50 6.82 22.22 -6.96
C ARG A 50 6.51 20.72 -6.89
N GLY A 51 7.50 19.84 -6.97
CA GLY A 51 7.32 18.39 -6.94
C GLY A 51 6.52 17.82 -8.11
N LYS A 52 6.29 18.61 -9.18
CA LYS A 52 5.52 18.21 -10.36
C LYS A 52 6.43 17.63 -11.45
N GLY A 53 7.21 16.59 -11.08
CA GLY A 53 8.19 15.96 -11.96
C GLY A 53 7.67 15.56 -13.35
N PRO A 54 6.56 14.83 -13.47
CA PRO A 54 6.01 14.45 -14.78
C PRO A 54 5.67 15.65 -15.66
N MET A 55 5.00 16.67 -15.09
CA MET A 55 4.58 17.86 -15.83
C MET A 55 5.78 18.63 -16.40
N GLY A 56 6.81 18.90 -15.61
CA GLY A 56 7.99 19.63 -16.07
C GLY A 56 8.75 18.89 -17.17
N ARG A 57 8.86 17.55 -17.09
CA ARG A 57 9.47 16.73 -18.15
C ARG A 57 8.72 16.84 -19.47
N TYR A 58 7.39 16.81 -19.47
CA TYR A 58 6.59 16.92 -20.69
C TYR A 58 6.62 18.32 -21.29
N ILE A 59 6.69 19.39 -20.46
CA ILE A 59 6.89 20.75 -20.95
C ILE A 59 8.20 20.85 -21.74
N MET A 60 9.31 20.42 -21.12
CA MET A 60 10.63 20.51 -21.72
C MET A 60 10.78 19.63 -22.95
N LEU A 61 10.23 18.41 -22.92
CA LEU A 61 10.24 17.49 -24.05
C LEU A 61 9.52 18.09 -25.25
N THR A 62 8.32 18.65 -25.05
CA THR A 62 7.52 19.23 -26.15
C THR A 62 8.16 20.48 -26.68
N TYR A 63 8.64 21.37 -25.82
CA TYR A 63 9.35 22.57 -26.23
C TYR A 63 10.57 22.23 -27.10
N ASN A 64 11.48 21.38 -26.60
CA ASN A 64 12.70 21.04 -27.35
C ASN A 64 12.41 20.37 -28.69
N LEU A 65 11.50 19.39 -28.70
CA LEU A 65 11.19 18.67 -29.94
C LEU A 65 10.50 19.57 -30.97
N SER A 66 9.62 20.51 -30.54
CA SER A 66 8.97 21.42 -31.46
C SER A 66 9.93 22.49 -32.01
N ALA A 67 10.71 23.11 -31.12
CA ALA A 67 11.66 24.16 -31.48
C ALA A 67 12.82 23.64 -32.36
N LEU A 68 13.44 22.49 -31.95
CA LEU A 68 14.54 21.91 -32.71
C LEU A 68 14.12 21.31 -34.03
N TYR A 69 12.90 20.76 -34.11
CA TYR A 69 12.38 20.24 -35.38
C TYR A 69 12.06 21.36 -36.35
N ALA A 70 11.46 22.47 -35.87
CA ALA A 70 11.23 23.66 -36.69
C ALA A 70 12.55 24.25 -37.20
N TYR A 71 13.57 24.38 -36.35
CA TYR A 71 14.91 24.82 -36.74
C TYR A 71 15.57 23.87 -37.76
N SER A 72 15.45 22.55 -37.57
CA SER A 72 15.99 21.56 -38.50
C SER A 72 15.36 21.66 -39.91
N LEU A 73 14.09 22.03 -39.99
CA LEU A 73 13.41 22.24 -41.27
C LEU A 73 13.83 23.56 -41.91
N SER A 74 13.93 24.67 -41.15
CA SER A 74 14.38 25.96 -41.70
C SER A 74 15.79 25.87 -42.31
N VAL A 75 16.73 25.19 -41.66
CA VAL A 75 18.09 24.97 -42.18
C VAL A 75 18.12 24.09 -43.43
N LYS A 76 17.21 23.11 -43.57
CA LYS A 76 17.11 22.29 -44.80
C LYS A 76 16.51 23.06 -45.98
N ASP A 77 15.45 23.84 -45.70
CA ASP A 77 14.84 24.68 -46.72
C ASP A 77 15.83 25.72 -47.30
N GLU A 78 16.73 26.30 -46.47
CA GLU A 78 17.80 27.17 -46.95
C GLU A 78 18.82 26.47 -47.86
N GLN A 79 19.01 25.13 -47.74
CA GLN A 79 19.93 24.37 -48.60
C GLN A 79 19.30 23.87 -49.90
N ASP A 80 17.97 23.68 -49.92
CA ASP A 80 17.23 23.17 -51.09
C ASP A 80 16.59 24.29 -51.94
N ASP A 81 16.58 25.55 -51.46
CA ASP A 81 15.83 26.69 -52.05
C ASP A 81 16.53 27.39 -53.23
N GLU A 82 17.43 26.73 -53.96
CA GLU A 82 17.87 27.32 -55.23
C GLU A 82 16.85 27.14 -56.39
N ASP A 83 15.81 26.26 -56.24
CA ASP A 83 14.91 25.98 -57.41
C ASP A 83 13.40 25.93 -57.15
N GLU A 84 12.88 25.87 -55.89
CA GLU A 84 11.41 25.83 -55.66
C GLU A 84 11.04 26.60 -54.37
N GLY A 85 10.14 27.60 -54.47
CA GLY A 85 9.68 28.46 -53.39
C GLY A 85 9.18 27.68 -52.15
N GLY A 86 10.08 27.41 -51.26
CA GLY A 86 9.83 26.66 -50.01
C GLY A 86 8.90 27.43 -49.07
N THR A 87 7.85 26.78 -48.64
CA THR A 87 6.96 27.29 -47.59
C THR A 87 7.67 27.17 -46.25
N ARG A 88 7.98 28.29 -45.58
CA ARG A 88 8.51 28.30 -44.19
C ARG A 88 7.71 27.34 -43.34
N PRO A 89 8.36 26.41 -42.62
CA PRO A 89 7.63 25.44 -41.79
C PRO A 89 6.82 26.18 -40.73
N LEU A 90 5.50 26.10 -40.83
CA LEU A 90 4.60 26.68 -39.83
C LEU A 90 4.77 25.90 -38.51
N ILE A 91 5.57 26.44 -37.60
CA ILE A 91 5.75 25.84 -36.25
C ILE A 91 4.41 25.55 -35.56
N ALA A 92 3.40 26.36 -35.83
CA ALA A 92 2.04 26.17 -35.33
C ALA A 92 1.45 24.85 -35.82
N GLU A 93 1.67 24.45 -37.05
CA GLU A 93 1.17 23.18 -37.62
C GLU A 93 1.89 21.98 -37.03
N ILE A 94 3.22 22.04 -36.93
CA ILE A 94 4.03 20.99 -36.27
C ILE A 94 3.60 20.78 -34.83
N THR A 95 3.41 21.86 -34.09
CA THR A 95 3.03 21.84 -32.68
C THR A 95 1.60 21.37 -32.50
N LEU A 96 0.68 21.78 -33.39
CA LEU A 96 -0.72 21.33 -33.40
C LEU A 96 -0.81 19.81 -33.61
N HIS A 97 -0.15 19.28 -34.64
CA HIS A 97 -0.12 17.83 -34.89
C HIS A 97 0.40 17.06 -33.69
N ARG A 98 1.42 17.59 -33.00
CA ARG A 98 1.96 16.97 -31.79
C ARG A 98 0.97 16.98 -30.61
N VAL A 99 0.29 18.10 -30.36
CA VAL A 99 -0.74 18.21 -29.33
C VAL A 99 -1.88 17.24 -29.62
N VAL A 100 -2.37 17.19 -30.85
CA VAL A 100 -3.44 16.26 -31.28
C VAL A 100 -3.01 14.80 -31.12
N ALA A 101 -1.79 14.45 -31.54
CA ALA A 101 -1.27 13.08 -31.37
C ALA A 101 -1.16 12.66 -29.89
N VAL A 102 -0.69 13.54 -29.00
CA VAL A 102 -0.62 13.28 -27.56
C VAL A 102 -2.02 13.18 -26.96
N LEU A 103 -2.94 14.05 -27.36
CA LEU A 103 -4.34 14.02 -26.89
C LEU A 103 -5.03 12.72 -27.29
N SER A 104 -4.92 12.32 -28.56
CA SER A 104 -5.49 11.06 -29.06
C SER A 104 -4.89 9.85 -28.32
N GLY A 105 -3.57 9.84 -28.10
CA GLY A 105 -2.91 8.79 -27.30
C GLY A 105 -3.36 8.76 -25.84
N CYS A 106 -3.59 9.91 -25.20
CA CYS A 106 -4.12 9.98 -23.85
C CYS A 106 -5.58 9.47 -23.77
N ILE A 107 -6.43 9.85 -24.73
CA ILE A 107 -7.83 9.38 -24.81
C ILE A 107 -7.85 7.87 -25.02
N TRP A 108 -7.06 7.36 -25.97
CA TRP A 108 -6.96 5.93 -26.24
C TRP A 108 -6.45 5.15 -25.05
N GLY A 109 -5.42 5.67 -24.36
CA GLY A 109 -4.92 5.09 -23.11
C GLY A 109 -5.97 5.06 -22.00
N LEU A 110 -6.81 6.09 -21.88
CA LEU A 110 -7.94 6.12 -20.93
C LEU A 110 -8.98 5.07 -21.30
N ILE A 111 -9.33 4.92 -22.58
CA ILE A 111 -10.29 3.89 -23.02
C ILE A 111 -9.77 2.49 -22.67
N ILE A 112 -8.52 2.19 -23.02
CA ILE A 112 -7.93 0.88 -22.73
C ILE A 112 -7.90 0.61 -21.24
N THR A 113 -7.44 1.55 -20.41
CA THR A 113 -7.30 1.36 -18.97
C THR A 113 -8.63 1.32 -18.22
N ARG A 114 -9.71 1.82 -18.83
CA ARG A 114 -11.04 1.84 -18.20
C ARG A 114 -11.97 0.73 -18.70
N VAL A 115 -11.87 0.37 -19.98
CA VAL A 115 -12.79 -0.57 -20.63
C VAL A 115 -12.14 -1.93 -20.81
N VAL A 116 -10.91 -1.99 -21.33
CA VAL A 116 -10.25 -3.25 -21.68
C VAL A 116 -9.57 -3.87 -20.47
N TRP A 117 -8.88 -3.08 -19.66
CA TRP A 117 -8.15 -3.57 -18.48
C TRP A 117 -8.32 -2.63 -17.27
N PRO A 118 -9.46 -2.71 -16.58
CA PRO A 118 -9.73 -1.83 -15.44
C PRO A 118 -8.82 -2.19 -14.25
N ILE A 119 -7.67 -1.53 -14.18
CA ILE A 119 -6.76 -1.63 -13.04
C ILE A 119 -7.14 -0.54 -12.04
N SER A 120 -7.95 -0.90 -11.05
CA SER A 120 -8.33 0.01 -9.96
C SER A 120 -7.32 -0.05 -8.81
N ALA A 121 -6.81 1.12 -8.37
CA ALA A 121 -5.97 1.22 -7.19
C ALA A 121 -6.77 0.87 -5.92
N ARG A 122 -8.06 1.17 -5.90
CA ARG A 122 -9.00 0.81 -4.82
C ARG A 122 -9.11 -0.70 -4.67
N GLN A 123 -9.28 -1.43 -5.79
CA GLN A 123 -9.34 -2.90 -5.75
C GLN A 123 -8.01 -3.51 -5.30
N LYS A 124 -6.88 -3.00 -5.81
CA LYS A 124 -5.55 -3.46 -5.37
C LYS A 124 -5.30 -3.22 -3.89
N LEU A 125 -5.80 -2.11 -3.32
CA LEU A 125 -5.69 -1.84 -1.89
C LEU A 125 -6.47 -2.86 -1.06
N LYS A 126 -7.70 -3.20 -1.46
CA LYS A 126 -8.54 -4.21 -0.79
C LYS A 126 -7.90 -5.61 -0.88
N ASP A 127 -7.45 -6.00 -2.06
CA ASP A 127 -6.77 -7.28 -2.27
C ASP A 127 -5.47 -7.35 -1.45
N GLY A 128 -4.74 -6.25 -1.37
CA GLY A 128 -3.53 -6.14 -0.56
C GLY A 128 -3.80 -6.25 0.94
N LEU A 129 -4.83 -5.57 1.45
CA LEU A 129 -5.26 -5.71 2.85
C LEU A 129 -5.71 -7.14 3.17
N SER A 130 -6.50 -7.74 2.29
CA SER A 130 -6.88 -9.16 2.42
C SER A 130 -5.66 -10.07 2.49
N LEU A 131 -4.68 -9.88 1.61
CA LEU A 131 -3.47 -10.71 1.56
C LEU A 131 -2.60 -10.56 2.83
N ILE A 132 -2.41 -9.33 3.34
CA ILE A 132 -1.59 -9.11 4.54
C ILE A 132 -2.24 -9.78 5.75
N TRP A 133 -3.55 -9.65 5.92
CA TRP A 133 -4.28 -10.29 7.02
C TRP A 133 -4.25 -11.82 6.94
N LEU A 134 -4.39 -12.41 5.75
CA LEU A 134 -4.23 -13.86 5.57
C LEU A 134 -2.83 -14.32 5.96
N ARG A 135 -1.78 -13.60 5.54
CA ARG A 135 -0.39 -13.91 5.94
C ARG A 135 -0.21 -13.81 7.45
N MET A 136 -0.70 -12.74 8.07
CA MET A 136 -0.65 -12.57 9.53
C MET A 136 -1.38 -13.72 10.25
N GLY A 137 -2.56 -14.11 9.77
CA GLY A 137 -3.31 -15.24 10.31
C GLY A 137 -2.56 -16.57 10.22
N LEU A 138 -1.86 -16.83 9.12
CA LEU A 138 -1.04 -18.03 8.92
C LEU A 138 0.19 -18.06 9.85
N ILE A 139 0.85 -16.90 10.05
CA ILE A 139 1.98 -16.79 10.98
C ILE A 139 1.49 -17.06 12.40
N TRP A 140 0.40 -16.43 12.82
CA TRP A 140 -0.14 -16.60 14.17
C TRP A 140 -0.63 -18.04 14.46
N LYS A 141 -1.10 -18.74 13.45
CA LYS A 141 -1.51 -20.15 13.55
C LYS A 141 -0.37 -21.08 13.98
N ARG A 142 0.88 -20.71 13.73
CA ARG A 142 2.08 -21.51 14.08
C ARG A 142 2.35 -21.58 15.57
N ASP A 143 1.55 -20.96 16.45
CA ASP A 143 1.77 -20.76 17.87
C ASP A 143 3.19 -20.23 18.20
N PRO A 144 3.31 -18.94 18.55
CA PRO A 144 4.61 -18.31 18.77
C PRO A 144 5.52 -19.04 19.78
N LEU A 145 4.92 -19.75 20.74
CA LEU A 145 5.64 -20.44 21.81
C LEU A 145 5.84 -21.95 21.56
N ALA A 146 5.34 -22.50 20.45
CA ALA A 146 5.48 -23.93 20.15
C ALA A 146 6.94 -24.34 19.95
N MET A 147 7.80 -23.45 19.45
CA MET A 147 9.22 -23.72 19.22
C MET A 147 9.99 -24.11 20.50
N PHE A 148 9.53 -23.67 21.67
CA PHE A 148 10.16 -24.05 22.94
C PHE A 148 9.81 -25.48 23.38
N ILE A 149 8.72 -26.06 22.85
CA ILE A 149 8.24 -27.40 23.19
C ILE A 149 8.83 -28.45 22.24
N ASP A 150 8.91 -28.12 20.94
CA ASP A 150 9.41 -29.01 19.88
C ASP A 150 10.90 -28.82 19.64
N GLY A 151 11.74 -29.37 20.54
CA GLY A 151 13.19 -29.13 20.56
C GLY A 151 13.99 -29.66 19.36
N GLU A 152 13.41 -30.46 18.44
CA GLU A 152 14.16 -31.08 17.31
C GLU A 152 14.04 -30.32 15.98
N HIS A 153 13.00 -29.51 15.78
CA HIS A 153 12.84 -28.66 14.59
C HIS A 153 12.22 -27.32 14.98
N PRO A 154 13.05 -26.27 15.20
CA PRO A 154 12.53 -24.96 15.51
C PRO A 154 11.76 -24.39 14.32
N ASN A 155 10.46 -24.65 14.26
CA ASN A 155 9.54 -23.91 13.40
C ASN A 155 9.49 -22.47 13.92
N TYR A 156 10.35 -21.62 13.40
CA TYR A 156 10.35 -20.21 13.78
C TYR A 156 8.97 -19.62 13.53
N TYR A 157 8.44 -18.95 14.55
CA TYR A 157 7.18 -18.24 14.48
C TYR A 157 7.13 -17.29 13.29
N MET A 158 8.16 -16.44 13.15
CA MET A 158 8.32 -15.50 12.05
C MET A 158 9.81 -15.25 11.80
N ASN A 159 10.25 -15.42 10.55
CA ASN A 159 11.62 -15.08 10.17
C ASN A 159 11.77 -13.56 9.99
N LEU A 160 12.94 -13.01 10.27
CA LEU A 160 13.27 -11.60 10.03
C LEU A 160 12.95 -11.16 8.60
N ARG A 161 13.10 -12.05 7.64
CA ARG A 161 12.76 -11.80 6.24
C ARG A 161 11.25 -11.66 6.03
N GLU A 162 10.44 -12.54 6.62
CA GLU A 162 8.96 -12.46 6.58
C GLU A 162 8.47 -11.16 7.20
N GLU A 163 9.05 -10.75 8.34
CA GLU A 163 8.75 -9.50 9.02
C GLU A 163 9.03 -8.29 8.12
N PHE A 164 10.24 -8.24 7.54
CA PHE A 164 10.62 -7.16 6.62
C PHE A 164 9.73 -7.10 5.38
N GLU A 165 9.37 -8.26 4.81
CA GLU A 165 8.46 -8.33 3.66
C GLU A 165 7.07 -7.78 4.00
N LEU A 166 6.53 -8.09 5.19
CA LEU A 166 5.24 -7.58 5.66
C LEU A 166 5.26 -6.07 5.87
N GLN A 167 6.30 -5.53 6.53
CA GLN A 167 6.46 -4.08 6.74
C GLN A 167 6.60 -3.33 5.41
N LYS A 168 7.41 -3.85 4.49
CA LYS A 168 7.56 -3.28 3.15
C LYS A 168 6.24 -3.32 2.36
N PHE A 169 5.49 -4.41 2.50
CA PHE A 169 4.19 -4.54 1.84
C PHE A 169 3.18 -3.56 2.41
N LEU A 170 3.12 -3.38 3.74
CA LEU A 170 2.27 -2.37 4.40
C LEU A 170 2.60 -0.96 3.89
N SER A 171 3.89 -0.57 3.85
CA SER A 171 4.31 0.73 3.30
C SER A 171 3.89 0.91 1.83
N THR A 172 3.83 -0.18 1.06
CA THR A 172 3.31 -0.14 -0.31
C THR A 172 1.81 0.11 -0.34
N LEU A 173 1.04 -0.49 0.58
CA LEU A 173 -0.40 -0.26 0.72
C LEU A 173 -0.72 1.18 1.14
N GLU A 174 0.07 1.77 2.02
CA GLU A 174 -0.05 3.19 2.41
C GLU A 174 0.11 4.12 1.19
N LYS A 175 1.10 3.87 0.33
CA LYS A 175 1.27 4.61 -0.93
C LYS A 175 0.12 4.37 -1.92
N MET A 176 -0.45 3.15 -1.91
CA MET A 176 -1.62 2.84 -2.73
C MET A 176 -2.88 3.59 -2.26
N LEU A 177 -3.00 3.88 -0.96
CA LEU A 177 -4.10 4.67 -0.42
C LEU A 177 -4.17 6.07 -1.07
N ASP A 178 -3.03 6.75 -1.23
CA ASP A 178 -2.97 8.04 -1.91
C ASP A 178 -3.39 7.94 -3.38
N SER A 179 -3.01 6.86 -4.04
CA SER A 179 -3.42 6.59 -5.42
C SER A 179 -4.91 6.27 -5.52
N ALA A 180 -5.46 5.49 -4.57
CA ALA A 180 -6.88 5.15 -4.50
C ALA A 180 -7.76 6.38 -4.21
N LYS A 181 -7.28 7.32 -3.40
CA LYS A 181 -7.94 8.59 -3.11
C LYS A 181 -8.09 9.48 -4.35
N SER A 182 -7.04 9.51 -5.19
CA SER A 182 -7.02 10.32 -6.43
C SER A 182 -7.71 9.63 -7.60
N GLU A 183 -8.18 8.40 -7.45
CA GLU A 183 -8.83 7.65 -8.51
C GLU A 183 -10.28 8.12 -8.72
N PHE A 184 -10.60 8.53 -9.95
CA PHE A 184 -11.96 8.86 -10.33
C PHE A 184 -12.76 7.57 -10.56
N GLU A 185 -13.80 7.38 -9.79
CA GLU A 185 -14.73 6.25 -9.93
C GLU A 185 -16.18 6.75 -9.88
N LEU A 186 -17.06 6.12 -10.67
CA LEU A 186 -18.49 6.47 -10.74
C LEU A 186 -19.28 5.95 -9.52
N LYS A 187 -18.69 5.10 -8.69
CA LYS A 187 -19.34 4.43 -7.53
C LYS A 187 -19.42 5.28 -6.25
N GLY A 188 -19.11 6.57 -6.32
CA GLY A 188 -19.18 7.47 -5.17
C GLY A 188 -17.82 7.80 -4.52
N PRO A 189 -17.79 8.65 -3.47
CA PRO A 189 -16.56 9.09 -2.84
C PRO A 189 -15.89 7.93 -2.09
N PHE A 190 -14.58 7.80 -2.26
CA PHE A 190 -13.79 6.78 -1.58
C PHE A 190 -13.62 7.14 -0.08
N PRO A 191 -13.91 6.24 0.86
CA PRO A 191 -13.79 6.48 2.29
C PRO A 191 -12.34 6.39 2.78
N ASP A 192 -11.49 7.30 2.28
CA ASP A 192 -10.04 7.36 2.53
C ASP A 192 -9.67 7.36 4.02
N LYS A 193 -10.46 8.03 4.86
CA LYS A 193 -10.24 8.11 6.31
C LYS A 193 -10.41 6.75 7.00
N VAL A 194 -11.38 5.96 6.56
CA VAL A 194 -11.65 4.62 7.11
C VAL A 194 -10.51 3.68 6.74
N TYR A 195 -10.12 3.64 5.47
CA TYR A 195 -8.98 2.85 5.02
C TYR A 195 -7.67 3.29 5.67
N GLY A 196 -7.48 4.58 5.94
CA GLY A 196 -6.32 5.10 6.69
C GLY A 196 -6.27 4.58 8.12
N ARG A 197 -7.42 4.51 8.83
CA ARG A 197 -7.49 3.91 10.17
C ARG A 197 -7.22 2.41 10.15
N ILE A 198 -7.77 1.69 9.17
CA ILE A 198 -7.52 0.26 8.98
C ILE A 198 -6.02 -0.02 8.77
N LEU A 199 -5.35 0.72 7.89
CA LEU A 199 -3.91 0.58 7.65
C LEU A 199 -3.09 0.87 8.92
N LYS A 200 -3.45 1.93 9.66
CA LYS A 200 -2.79 2.27 10.92
C LYS A 200 -2.95 1.16 11.97
N SER A 201 -4.15 0.59 12.14
CA SER A 201 -4.38 -0.55 13.04
C SER A 201 -3.64 -1.79 12.56
N THR A 202 -3.58 -2.05 11.25
CA THR A 202 -2.77 -3.14 10.68
C THR A 202 -1.29 -2.95 10.98
N GLY A 203 -0.78 -1.72 10.95
CA GLY A 203 0.59 -1.41 11.38
C GLY A 203 0.84 -1.77 12.84
N ARG A 204 -0.05 -1.35 13.76
CA ARG A 204 0.04 -1.70 15.19
C ARG A 204 -0.07 -3.22 15.45
N MET A 205 -0.84 -3.95 14.63
CA MET A 205 -0.82 -5.41 14.67
C MET A 205 0.55 -5.98 14.30
N LEU A 206 1.20 -5.45 13.26
CA LEU A 206 2.57 -5.84 12.89
C LEU A 206 3.58 -5.52 13.99
N ASP A 207 3.43 -4.39 14.68
CA ASP A 207 4.26 -4.05 15.84
C ASP A 207 4.08 -5.08 16.96
N ALA A 208 2.86 -5.59 17.18
CA ALA A 208 2.61 -6.68 18.14
C ALA A 208 3.28 -7.99 17.70
N PHE A 209 3.30 -8.32 16.41
CA PHE A 209 4.04 -9.46 15.88
C PHE A 209 5.56 -9.31 16.09
N HIS A 210 6.10 -8.12 15.84
CA HIS A 210 7.48 -7.79 16.12
C HIS A 210 7.82 -7.92 17.59
N ALA A 211 6.99 -7.35 18.48
CA ALA A 211 7.16 -7.45 19.93
C ALA A 211 7.20 -8.92 20.39
N MET A 212 6.33 -9.77 19.83
CA MET A 212 6.35 -11.20 20.14
C MET A 212 7.64 -11.87 19.67
N ASN A 213 8.12 -11.52 18.47
CA ASN A 213 9.37 -12.05 17.92
C ASN A 213 10.58 -11.64 18.79
N VAL A 214 10.62 -10.39 19.27
CA VAL A 214 11.66 -9.92 20.20
C VAL A 214 11.63 -10.66 21.53
N VAL A 215 10.44 -10.91 22.08
CA VAL A 215 10.27 -11.68 23.33
C VAL A 215 10.81 -13.10 23.16
N ILE A 216 10.47 -13.78 22.06
CA ILE A 216 10.94 -15.12 21.73
C ILE A 216 12.47 -15.16 21.59
N LEU A 217 13.04 -14.21 20.85
CA LEU A 217 14.49 -14.15 20.60
C LEU A 217 15.31 -13.87 21.87
N LYS A 218 14.73 -13.16 22.85
CA LYS A 218 15.39 -12.85 24.11
C LYS A 218 15.48 -14.08 25.03
N ASP A 219 14.53 -15.00 24.96
CA ASP A 219 14.38 -16.14 25.85
C ASP A 219 14.65 -17.49 25.17
N LEU A 220 15.64 -17.54 24.26
CA LEU A 220 16.00 -18.73 23.45
C LEU A 220 16.42 -19.96 24.27
N VAL A 221 16.70 -19.81 25.56
CA VAL A 221 17.08 -20.92 26.46
C VAL A 221 15.97 -21.12 27.49
N GLY A 222 14.94 -21.87 27.11
CA GLY A 222 13.84 -22.19 28.01
C GLY A 222 14.31 -22.90 29.28
N LYS A 223 13.98 -22.37 30.43
CA LYS A 223 14.20 -22.99 31.75
C LYS A 223 13.26 -24.19 31.91
N LYS A 224 13.65 -25.21 32.69
CA LYS A 224 12.82 -26.42 32.87
C LYS A 224 11.41 -26.12 33.39
N GLY A 225 11.26 -25.19 34.34
CA GLY A 225 9.97 -24.78 34.91
C GLY A 225 9.07 -24.10 33.85
N GLU A 226 9.65 -23.27 33.00
CA GLU A 226 8.98 -22.62 31.89
C GLU A 226 8.41 -23.64 30.87
N LEU A 227 9.19 -24.68 30.53
CA LEU A 227 8.75 -25.72 29.58
C LEU A 227 7.53 -26.51 30.12
N GLU A 228 7.48 -26.83 31.40
CA GLU A 228 6.33 -27.51 32.01
C GLU A 228 5.09 -26.63 31.98
N LEU A 229 5.24 -25.35 32.31
CA LEU A 229 4.16 -24.37 32.26
C LEU A 229 3.65 -24.17 30.81
N LEU A 230 4.55 -24.11 29.80
CA LEU A 230 4.19 -24.05 28.39
C LEU A 230 3.41 -25.29 27.95
N LYS A 231 3.78 -26.48 28.40
CA LYS A 231 3.05 -27.73 28.13
C LYS A 231 1.66 -27.71 28.79
N ALA A 232 1.55 -27.24 30.01
CA ALA A 232 0.28 -27.17 30.75
C ALA A 232 -0.73 -26.18 30.11
N THR A 233 -0.27 -25.19 29.35
CA THR A 233 -1.08 -24.14 28.73
C THR A 233 -1.27 -24.32 27.24
N THR A 234 -0.75 -25.38 26.64
CA THR A 234 -0.78 -25.63 25.17
C THR A 234 -2.18 -25.60 24.59
N ARG A 235 -3.17 -26.16 25.28
CA ARG A 235 -4.56 -26.23 24.81
C ARG A 235 -5.19 -24.84 24.70
N GLU A 236 -5.05 -24.01 25.71
CA GLU A 236 -5.60 -22.66 25.76
C GLU A 236 -4.91 -21.76 24.73
N ARG A 237 -3.60 -21.88 24.57
CA ARG A 237 -2.84 -21.15 23.54
C ARG A 237 -3.25 -21.54 22.12
N ALA A 238 -3.37 -22.84 21.86
CA ALA A 238 -3.82 -23.33 20.56
C ALA A 238 -5.23 -22.83 20.20
N GLN A 239 -6.15 -22.78 21.18
CA GLN A 239 -7.48 -22.21 20.99
C GLN A 239 -7.42 -20.70 20.68
N LEU A 240 -6.58 -19.95 21.39
CA LEU A 240 -6.40 -18.52 21.16
C LEU A 240 -5.81 -18.24 19.78
N CYS A 241 -4.76 -18.97 19.38
CA CYS A 241 -4.15 -18.88 18.07
C CYS A 241 -5.14 -19.19 16.95
N SER A 242 -5.95 -20.25 17.11
CA SER A 242 -6.97 -20.63 16.14
C SER A 242 -8.04 -19.55 15.96
N ARG A 243 -8.51 -18.94 17.07
CA ARG A 243 -9.51 -17.88 17.02
C ARG A 243 -8.97 -16.61 16.36
N ILE A 244 -7.75 -16.18 16.70
CA ILE A 244 -7.10 -15.03 16.09
C ILE A 244 -6.89 -15.28 14.59
N SER A 245 -6.37 -16.46 14.20
CA SER A 245 -6.21 -16.83 12.80
C SER A 245 -7.54 -16.85 12.03
N HIS A 246 -8.61 -17.32 12.66
CA HIS A 246 -9.95 -17.30 12.08
C HIS A 246 -10.45 -15.87 11.85
N LEU A 247 -10.28 -14.97 12.81
CA LEU A 247 -10.66 -13.55 12.67
C LEU A 247 -9.91 -12.88 11.50
N PHE A 248 -8.62 -13.13 11.36
CA PHE A 248 -7.87 -12.64 10.19
C PHE A 248 -8.44 -13.17 8.87
N SER A 249 -8.85 -14.44 8.82
CA SER A 249 -9.46 -15.03 7.62
C SER A 249 -10.82 -14.41 7.29
N VAL A 250 -11.64 -14.13 8.31
CA VAL A 250 -12.94 -13.47 8.16
C VAL A 250 -12.75 -12.03 7.66
N LEU A 251 -11.87 -11.26 8.29
CA LEU A 251 -11.53 -9.90 7.86
C LEU A 251 -11.04 -9.87 6.40
N ALA A 252 -10.14 -10.78 6.06
CA ALA A 252 -9.59 -10.86 4.71
C ALA A 252 -10.66 -11.20 3.67
N SER A 253 -11.58 -12.11 3.99
CA SER A 253 -12.68 -12.51 3.11
C SER A 253 -13.70 -11.38 2.94
N SER A 254 -14.10 -10.72 4.04
CA SER A 254 -15.02 -9.58 4.01
C SER A 254 -14.44 -8.43 3.17
N MET A 255 -13.15 -8.10 3.37
CA MET A 255 -12.48 -7.04 2.61
C MET A 255 -12.40 -7.36 1.12
N LYS A 256 -12.09 -8.62 0.76
CA LYS A 256 -11.94 -9.04 -0.64
C LYS A 256 -13.27 -9.12 -1.38
N LEU A 257 -14.30 -9.65 -0.73
CA LEU A 257 -15.61 -9.91 -1.33
C LEU A 257 -16.60 -8.77 -1.11
N GLU A 258 -16.24 -7.76 -0.29
CA GLU A 258 -17.09 -6.61 0.03
C GLU A 258 -18.45 -7.02 0.63
N TYR A 259 -18.46 -8.07 1.46
CA TYR A 259 -19.68 -8.52 2.11
C TYR A 259 -19.69 -8.16 3.61
N PRO A 260 -20.89 -7.98 4.20
CA PRO A 260 -21.05 -7.60 5.59
C PRO A 260 -20.55 -8.68 6.55
N LEU A 261 -20.06 -8.26 7.71
CA LEU A 261 -19.59 -9.18 8.75
C LEU A 261 -20.76 -9.86 9.48
N ASN A 262 -20.54 -11.08 9.95
CA ASN A 262 -21.49 -11.77 10.81
C ASN A 262 -21.38 -11.23 12.25
N ASP A 263 -22.50 -11.05 12.93
CA ASP A 263 -22.59 -10.60 14.33
C ASP A 263 -21.94 -11.59 15.32
N ALA A 264 -21.97 -12.89 15.02
CA ALA A 264 -21.42 -13.95 15.87
C ALA A 264 -19.92 -14.19 15.69
N LEU A 265 -19.09 -13.16 15.89
CA LEU A 265 -17.63 -13.33 15.82
C LEU A 265 -17.03 -13.89 17.14
N PRO A 266 -15.98 -14.74 17.06
CA PRO A 266 -15.38 -15.35 18.24
C PRO A 266 -14.71 -14.30 19.14
N ASN A 267 -15.06 -14.31 20.43
CA ASN A 267 -14.46 -13.42 21.41
C ASN A 267 -13.06 -13.94 21.82
N THR A 268 -12.02 -13.20 21.43
CA THR A 268 -10.62 -13.49 21.77
C THR A 268 -10.27 -13.16 23.22
N GLU A 269 -10.91 -12.14 23.82
CA GLU A 269 -10.67 -11.75 25.21
C GLU A 269 -11.05 -12.87 26.18
N HIS A 270 -12.23 -13.45 26.00
CA HIS A 270 -12.66 -14.58 26.82
C HIS A 270 -11.68 -15.77 26.76
N THR A 271 -11.07 -16.01 25.59
CA THR A 271 -10.07 -17.10 25.46
C THR A 271 -8.76 -16.74 26.14
N ARG A 272 -8.34 -15.48 26.06
CA ARG A 272 -7.18 -14.97 26.80
C ARG A 272 -7.39 -15.05 28.31
N ASP A 273 -8.58 -14.67 28.79
CA ASP A 273 -8.89 -14.73 30.24
C ASP A 273 -8.87 -16.18 30.75
N ARG A 274 -9.32 -17.14 29.93
CA ARG A 274 -9.17 -18.57 30.25
C ARG A 274 -7.71 -19.00 30.32
N LEU A 275 -6.85 -18.51 29.43
CA LEU A 275 -5.41 -18.76 29.49
C LEU A 275 -4.82 -18.20 30.81
N LEU A 276 -5.14 -16.95 31.14
CA LEU A 276 -4.69 -16.32 32.38
C LEU A 276 -5.20 -17.09 33.61
N ALA A 277 -6.48 -17.49 33.62
CA ALA A 277 -7.03 -18.31 34.70
C ALA A 277 -6.28 -19.66 34.85
N ARG A 278 -5.87 -20.27 33.75
CA ARG A 278 -5.07 -21.51 33.77
C ARG A 278 -3.67 -21.27 34.34
N ILE A 279 -3.01 -20.16 34.00
CA ILE A 279 -1.72 -19.75 34.55
C ILE A 279 -1.83 -19.53 36.05
N PHE A 280 -2.86 -18.83 36.54
CA PHE A 280 -3.11 -18.62 37.96
C PHE A 280 -3.42 -19.91 38.71
N ALA A 281 -4.20 -20.82 38.10
CA ALA A 281 -4.48 -22.13 38.71
C ALA A 281 -3.19 -22.95 38.87
N TYR A 282 -2.32 -22.96 37.87
CA TYR A 282 -1.02 -23.64 37.90
C TYR A 282 -0.12 -23.06 39.00
N ARG A 283 -0.10 -21.74 39.18
CA ARG A 283 0.68 -21.06 40.24
C ARG A 283 0.20 -21.39 41.64
N LYS A 284 -1.11 -21.68 41.82
CA LYS A 284 -1.69 -22.06 43.12
C LYS A 284 -1.46 -23.52 43.48
N ASP A 285 -1.18 -24.37 42.52
CA ASP A 285 -0.93 -25.80 42.75
C ASP A 285 0.50 -25.98 43.23
N GLU A 286 0.65 -26.14 44.54
CA GLU A 286 1.96 -26.32 45.23
C GLU A 286 2.74 -27.53 44.69
N ALA A 287 2.05 -28.57 44.22
CA ALA A 287 2.68 -29.76 43.65
C ALA A 287 3.24 -29.51 42.23
N ALA A 288 2.58 -28.71 41.43
CA ALA A 288 3.01 -28.34 40.09
C ALA A 288 4.03 -27.19 40.10
N ALA A 289 3.95 -26.30 41.12
CA ALA A 289 4.83 -25.14 41.26
C ALA A 289 6.20 -25.49 41.92
N ASN A 290 6.37 -26.69 42.46
CA ASN A 290 7.65 -27.13 43.02
C ASN A 290 8.74 -27.17 41.91
N GLY A 291 9.55 -26.10 41.86
CA GLY A 291 10.64 -25.93 40.89
C GLY A 291 10.43 -24.80 39.85
N THR A 292 9.30 -24.11 39.90
CA THR A 292 9.06 -22.92 39.05
C THR A 292 9.35 -21.63 39.82
N THR A 293 10.05 -20.70 39.21
CA THR A 293 10.33 -19.35 39.73
C THR A 293 9.38 -18.32 39.14
N ASP A 294 9.21 -17.16 39.78
CA ASP A 294 8.40 -16.07 39.24
C ASP A 294 8.85 -15.61 37.87
N GLU A 295 10.14 -15.78 37.51
CA GLU A 295 10.69 -15.48 36.22
C GLU A 295 10.16 -16.40 35.10
N ASP A 296 9.84 -17.66 35.41
CA ASP A 296 9.35 -18.65 34.45
C ASP A 296 7.95 -18.30 33.88
N PHE A 297 7.20 -17.47 34.62
CA PHE A 297 5.90 -16.94 34.17
C PHE A 297 6.02 -15.73 33.21
N GLY A 298 7.22 -15.10 33.14
CA GLY A 298 7.44 -13.87 32.39
C GLY A 298 7.09 -13.97 30.91
N LEU A 299 7.48 -15.06 30.26
CA LEU A 299 7.21 -15.33 28.86
C LEU A 299 5.70 -15.45 28.56
N LEU A 300 4.96 -16.17 29.42
CA LEU A 300 3.50 -16.32 29.25
C LEU A 300 2.72 -15.05 29.54
N TYR A 301 3.17 -14.23 30.50
CA TYR A 301 2.57 -12.92 30.73
C TYR A 301 2.84 -11.97 29.55
N ALA A 302 4.06 -11.97 29.00
CA ALA A 302 4.38 -11.20 27.81
C ALA A 302 3.52 -11.66 26.60
N TYR A 303 3.37 -12.96 26.41
CA TYR A 303 2.46 -13.53 25.40
C TYR A 303 1.02 -13.07 25.61
N ALA A 304 0.49 -13.11 26.84
CA ALA A 304 -0.86 -12.67 27.15
C ALA A 304 -1.05 -11.16 26.93
N LEU A 305 -0.02 -10.35 27.17
CA LEU A 305 -0.02 -8.90 26.93
C LEU A 305 -0.08 -8.61 25.40
N VAL A 306 0.83 -9.22 24.64
CA VAL A 306 0.89 -9.03 23.18
C VAL A 306 -0.39 -9.51 22.49
N THR A 307 -0.93 -10.65 22.92
CA THR A 307 -2.22 -11.15 22.39
C THR A 307 -3.39 -10.25 22.77
N GLY A 308 -3.34 -9.60 23.94
CA GLY A 308 -4.31 -8.60 24.36
C GLY A 308 -4.30 -7.37 23.43
N GLN A 309 -3.12 -6.83 23.17
CA GLN A 309 -2.94 -5.72 22.24
C GLN A 309 -3.41 -6.08 20.82
N LEU A 310 -3.01 -7.25 20.32
CA LEU A 310 -3.42 -7.74 19.00
C LEU A 310 -4.95 -7.89 18.91
N SER A 311 -5.59 -8.44 19.96
CA SER A 311 -7.05 -8.58 20.00
C SER A 311 -7.78 -7.24 19.97
N GLN A 312 -7.23 -6.22 20.61
CA GLN A 312 -7.79 -4.87 20.62
C GLN A 312 -7.72 -4.24 19.21
N GLU A 313 -6.57 -4.38 18.54
CA GLU A 313 -6.41 -3.85 17.20
C GLU A 313 -7.30 -4.59 16.17
N ILE A 314 -7.47 -5.90 16.31
CA ILE A 314 -8.42 -6.67 15.50
C ILE A 314 -9.85 -6.15 15.68
N LYS A 315 -10.26 -5.85 16.92
CA LYS A 315 -11.60 -5.26 17.19
C LYS A 315 -11.78 -3.89 16.54
N GLU A 316 -10.74 -3.04 16.56
CA GLU A 316 -10.78 -1.75 15.87
C GLU A 316 -10.96 -1.93 14.35
N VAL A 317 -10.22 -2.87 13.75
CA VAL A 317 -10.37 -3.17 12.32
C VAL A 317 -11.75 -3.76 12.01
N LEU A 318 -12.27 -4.64 12.86
CA LEU A 318 -13.63 -5.19 12.70
C LEU A 318 -14.67 -4.08 12.65
N ARG A 319 -14.65 -3.13 13.58
CA ARG A 319 -15.57 -1.97 13.59
C ARG A 319 -15.45 -1.12 12.31
N GLU A 320 -14.23 -0.89 11.83
CA GLU A 320 -14.03 -0.12 10.61
C GLU A 320 -14.54 -0.89 9.37
N VAL A 321 -14.42 -2.20 9.34
CA VAL A 321 -14.96 -3.06 8.27
C VAL A 321 -16.50 -3.14 8.35
N GLU A 322 -17.07 -3.19 9.55
CA GLU A 322 -18.52 -3.06 9.78
C GLU A 322 -19.05 -1.71 9.26
N ASN A 323 -18.33 -0.62 9.50
CA ASN A 323 -18.67 0.70 8.98
C ASN A 323 -18.62 0.77 7.44
N LEU A 324 -17.77 -0.06 6.79
CA LEU A 324 -17.65 -0.10 5.32
C LEU A 324 -18.72 -0.95 4.65
N PHE A 325 -18.99 -2.13 5.20
CA PHE A 325 -19.80 -3.16 4.53
C PHE A 325 -21.08 -3.51 5.28
N GLY A 326 -21.24 -3.01 6.52
CA GLY A 326 -22.38 -3.33 7.38
C GLY A 326 -22.22 -4.63 8.15
N VAL A 327 -23.26 -4.98 8.88
CA VAL A 327 -23.41 -6.25 9.63
C VAL A 327 -24.54 -7.04 9.00
N LEU A 328 -24.40 -8.37 8.91
CA LEU A 328 -25.47 -9.26 8.46
C LEU A 328 -26.60 -9.24 9.50
N ASP A 329 -27.76 -8.73 9.10
CA ASP A 329 -28.97 -8.75 9.90
C ASP A 329 -29.80 -9.99 9.53
N GLU A 330 -30.15 -10.81 10.54
CA GLU A 330 -30.98 -12.00 10.34
C GLU A 330 -32.35 -11.64 9.77
N GLU A 331 -32.87 -10.43 10.05
CA GLU A 331 -34.15 -9.99 9.51
C GLU A 331 -34.14 -9.80 7.99
N LEU A 332 -33.01 -9.40 7.42
CA LEU A 332 -32.83 -9.25 5.97
C LEU A 332 -32.72 -10.60 5.24
N LEU A 333 -32.42 -11.68 5.96
CA LEU A 333 -32.25 -13.02 5.40
C LEU A 333 -33.48 -13.91 5.55
N LYS A 334 -34.57 -13.44 6.17
CA LYS A 334 -35.83 -14.17 6.20
C LYS A 334 -36.34 -14.35 4.76
N LEU A 335 -36.24 -15.59 4.28
CA LEU A 335 -36.90 -15.99 3.03
C LEU A 335 -38.40 -15.71 3.18
N GLN A 336 -38.90 -14.76 2.38
CA GLN A 336 -40.35 -14.49 2.28
C GLN A 336 -41.05 -15.61 1.53
#